data_41b3226f746ab027b6d7929013962bdc
#
_entry.id   41b3226f746ab027b6d7929013962bdc
#
_cell.length_a   1.000
_cell.length_b   1.000
_cell.length_c   1.000
_cell.angle_alpha   90.00
_cell.angle_beta   90.00
_cell.angle_gamma   90.00
#
_symmetry.space_group_name_H-M   'P 1'
#
loop_
_entity.id
_entity.type
_entity.pdbx_description
1 polymer ?
#
loop_
_entity_poly.entity_id
_entity_poly.type
_entity_poly.pdbx_seq_one_letter_code
_entity_poly.pdbx_strand_id
1 'polypeptide(L)'
;GGIGTPRAAAAAYAMGADYVVVGSAHQGCVEAGTSPAARRMLAEASSTDVEMAPAADMFEMGVKLQVLKKGTLFPMRAGRLYELYRSYDGIEALPERERVRLEEQILRRPVAEVWDEVQRYFTRRDPAQLERASASPRRRMALLFRWYLGMASRWAVTGEEERKADYQIWCGPAMGAFNTWVRGSHLERVEDRRVAEVAGQLMRGAAFTSRVHQLALAGVRLPASGTEYR
;
A
#
# COMPACT_ATOMS: atom_id res chain seq x y z
N GLY A 1 1.51 3.69 12.39
CA GLY A 1 0.99 2.48 11.74
C GLY A 1 1.34 1.21 12.48
N GLY A 2 0.95 0.05 11.93
CA GLY A 2 1.28 -1.24 12.51
C GLY A 2 0.21 -1.83 13.44
N ILE A 3 -0.88 -1.11 13.70
CA ILE A 3 -1.98 -1.61 14.51
C ILE A 3 -2.97 -2.39 13.63
N GLY A 4 -3.06 -3.70 13.83
CA GLY A 4 -3.99 -4.59 13.12
C GLY A 4 -4.74 -5.53 14.05
N THR A 5 -4.42 -5.56 15.35
CA THR A 5 -5.05 -6.44 16.33
C THR A 5 -5.30 -5.73 17.65
N PRO A 6 -6.25 -6.22 18.46
CA PRO A 6 -6.48 -5.72 19.82
C PRO A 6 -5.22 -5.72 20.70
N ARG A 7 -4.40 -6.77 20.61
CA ARG A 7 -3.14 -6.86 21.37
C ARG A 7 -2.17 -5.76 21.00
N ALA A 8 -2.05 -5.42 19.70
CA ALA A 8 -1.19 -4.33 19.24
C ALA A 8 -1.69 -2.97 19.76
N ALA A 9 -3.01 -2.75 19.77
CA ALA A 9 -3.60 -1.54 20.32
C ALA A 9 -3.39 -1.46 21.85
N ALA A 10 -3.64 -2.56 22.58
CA ALA A 10 -3.39 -2.62 24.03
C ALA A 10 -1.93 -2.33 24.39
N ALA A 11 -0.98 -2.87 23.63
CA ALA A 11 0.44 -2.61 23.82
C ALA A 11 0.79 -1.12 23.61
N ALA A 12 0.22 -0.47 22.58
CA ALA A 12 0.44 0.95 22.33
C ALA A 12 -0.07 1.81 23.51
N TYR A 13 -1.26 1.52 24.03
CA TYR A 13 -1.81 2.21 25.21
C TYR A 13 -1.00 1.95 26.48
N ALA A 14 -0.53 0.72 26.68
CA ALA A 14 0.33 0.39 27.81
C ALA A 14 1.68 1.16 27.78
N MET A 15 2.16 1.53 26.59
CA MET A 15 3.32 2.39 26.39
C MET A 15 3.01 3.90 26.48
N GLY A 16 1.78 4.29 26.79
CA GLY A 16 1.39 5.69 26.99
C GLY A 16 0.84 6.39 25.75
N ALA A 17 0.41 5.66 24.71
CA ALA A 17 -0.26 6.29 23.58
C ALA A 17 -1.64 6.82 23.98
N ASP A 18 -1.97 8.07 23.61
CA ASP A 18 -3.31 8.65 23.81
C ASP A 18 -4.32 8.13 22.77
N TYR A 19 -3.84 7.80 21.57
CA TYR A 19 -4.64 7.25 20.48
C TYR A 19 -3.80 6.38 19.55
N VAL A 20 -4.46 5.57 18.73
CA VAL A 20 -3.83 4.76 17.68
C VAL A 20 -4.40 5.10 16.30
N VAL A 21 -3.54 5.08 15.26
CA VAL A 21 -3.93 5.28 13.87
C VAL A 21 -3.90 3.95 13.15
N VAL A 22 -5.04 3.57 12.55
CA VAL A 22 -5.24 2.29 11.87
C VAL A 22 -5.47 2.54 10.38
N GLY A 23 -4.43 2.39 9.56
CA GLY A 23 -4.51 2.58 8.11
C GLY A 23 -4.87 1.31 7.36
N SER A 24 -4.03 0.27 7.45
CA SER A 24 -4.17 -0.95 6.63
C SER A 24 -5.51 -1.66 6.84
N ALA A 25 -5.95 -1.90 8.06
CA ALA A 25 -7.22 -2.58 8.33
C ALA A 25 -8.43 -1.76 7.84
N HIS A 26 -8.42 -0.44 8.05
CA HIS A 26 -9.50 0.44 7.57
C HIS A 26 -9.53 0.56 6.03
N GLN A 27 -8.39 0.41 5.35
CA GLN A 27 -8.36 0.39 3.89
C GLN A 27 -9.08 -0.85 3.31
N GLY A 28 -9.21 -1.93 4.08
CA GLY A 28 -10.01 -3.11 3.73
C GLY A 28 -11.52 -2.95 4.01
N CYS A 29 -11.98 -1.83 4.56
CA CYS A 29 -13.40 -1.60 4.88
C CYS A 29 -14.20 -1.15 3.65
N VAL A 30 -15.53 -1.34 3.71
CA VAL A 30 -16.42 -1.01 2.59
C VAL A 30 -16.50 0.49 2.31
N GLU A 31 -16.26 1.33 3.30
CA GLU A 31 -16.22 2.79 3.16
C GLU A 31 -14.90 3.31 2.56
N ALA A 32 -13.86 2.45 2.44
CA ALA A 32 -12.59 2.88 1.85
C ALA A 32 -12.77 3.26 0.38
N GLY A 33 -12.14 4.36 -0.03
CA GLY A 33 -12.20 4.89 -1.39
C GLY A 33 -11.41 4.05 -2.43
N THR A 34 -11.11 2.79 -2.14
CA THR A 34 -10.45 1.86 -3.07
C THR A 34 -11.46 0.91 -3.73
N SER A 35 -11.08 0.27 -4.84
CA SER A 35 -11.97 -0.62 -5.57
C SER A 35 -12.31 -1.89 -4.79
N PRO A 36 -13.47 -2.54 -5.11
CA PRO A 36 -13.78 -3.86 -4.56
C PRO A 36 -12.69 -4.91 -4.85
N ALA A 37 -12.03 -4.82 -6.01
CA ALA A 37 -10.91 -5.71 -6.36
C ALA A 37 -9.73 -5.53 -5.40
N ALA A 38 -9.31 -4.29 -5.15
CA ALA A 38 -8.23 -3.98 -4.21
C ALA A 38 -8.59 -4.39 -2.77
N ARG A 39 -9.85 -4.19 -2.32
CA ARG A 39 -10.30 -4.64 -0.99
C ARG A 39 -10.24 -6.17 -0.83
N ARG A 40 -10.65 -6.94 -1.86
CA ARG A 40 -10.50 -8.41 -1.84
C ARG A 40 -9.05 -8.83 -1.75
N MET A 41 -8.15 -8.21 -2.52
CA MET A 41 -6.72 -8.48 -2.45
C MET A 41 -6.15 -8.20 -1.05
N LEU A 42 -6.58 -7.11 -0.41
CA LEU A 42 -6.20 -6.78 0.97
C LEU A 42 -6.72 -7.83 1.98
N ALA A 43 -7.96 -8.32 1.81
CA ALA A 43 -8.55 -9.31 2.70
C ALA A 43 -7.88 -10.68 2.63
N GLU A 44 -7.24 -10.99 1.52
CA GLU A 44 -6.50 -12.24 1.30
C GLU A 44 -5.02 -12.15 1.70
N ALA A 45 -4.55 -10.94 2.11
CA ALA A 45 -3.15 -10.71 2.45
C ALA A 45 -2.77 -11.36 3.78
N SER A 46 -1.60 -11.98 3.84
CA SER A 46 -0.87 -12.35 5.05
C SER A 46 0.12 -11.25 5.47
N SER A 47 0.70 -11.36 6.66
CA SER A 47 1.70 -10.40 7.13
C SER A 47 2.99 -10.39 6.30
N THR A 48 3.26 -11.45 5.55
CA THR A 48 4.42 -11.57 4.66
C THR A 48 4.15 -11.14 3.23
N ASP A 49 2.91 -10.79 2.88
CA ASP A 49 2.50 -10.41 1.53
C ASP A 49 2.71 -8.91 1.25
N VAL A 50 3.65 -8.30 1.93
CA VAL A 50 4.03 -6.89 1.76
C VAL A 50 5.49 -6.76 1.33
N GLU A 51 5.80 -5.69 0.60
CA GLU A 51 7.14 -5.38 0.11
C GLU A 51 7.36 -3.87 0.06
N MET A 52 8.63 -3.45 0.08
CA MET A 52 9.02 -2.05 -0.08
C MET A 52 9.16 -1.71 -1.57
N ALA A 53 8.40 -0.73 -2.04
CA ALA A 53 8.47 -0.23 -3.40
C ALA A 53 8.77 1.28 -3.43
N PRO A 54 9.39 1.81 -4.51
CA PRO A 54 9.64 3.23 -4.67
C PRO A 54 8.37 4.07 -4.56
N ALA A 55 8.45 5.18 -3.82
CA ALA A 55 7.37 6.15 -3.69
C ALA A 55 7.32 7.08 -4.92
N ALA A 56 6.12 7.38 -5.44
CA ALA A 56 5.97 8.17 -6.66
C ALA A 56 6.41 9.65 -6.49
N ASP A 57 6.10 10.24 -5.36
CA ASP A 57 6.37 11.65 -5.04
C ASP A 57 7.84 11.92 -4.67
N MET A 58 8.52 10.93 -4.13
CA MET A 58 9.93 11.01 -3.73
C MET A 58 10.80 9.99 -4.49
N PHE A 59 10.44 9.71 -5.74
CA PHE A 59 11.07 8.68 -6.56
C PHE A 59 12.57 8.93 -6.74
N GLU A 60 12.94 10.16 -7.11
CA GLU A 60 14.34 10.53 -7.36
C GLU A 60 15.23 10.42 -6.11
N MET A 61 14.63 10.55 -4.94
CA MET A 61 15.32 10.40 -3.64
C MET A 61 15.47 8.94 -3.21
N GLY A 62 14.82 8.00 -3.90
CA GLY A 62 14.86 6.58 -3.57
C GLY A 62 14.06 6.18 -2.33
N VAL A 63 13.17 7.05 -1.87
CA VAL A 63 12.27 6.74 -0.75
C VAL A 63 11.32 5.62 -1.14
N LYS A 64 11.10 4.69 -0.22
CA LYS A 64 10.25 3.52 -0.41
C LYS A 64 9.08 3.53 0.57
N LEU A 65 7.99 2.89 0.17
CA LEU A 65 6.79 2.67 0.98
C LEU A 65 6.37 1.21 0.93
N GLN A 66 5.58 0.77 1.92
CA GLN A 66 5.06 -0.59 1.98
C GLN A 66 3.83 -0.76 1.09
N VAL A 67 3.84 -1.79 0.26
CA VAL A 67 2.75 -2.14 -0.65
C VAL A 67 2.47 -3.64 -0.62
N LEU A 68 1.27 -4.01 -1.02
CA LEU A 68 0.90 -5.40 -1.25
C LEU A 68 1.70 -5.95 -2.43
N LYS A 69 2.28 -7.15 -2.26
CA LYS A 69 2.93 -7.90 -3.36
C LYS A 69 2.11 -9.08 -3.87
N LYS A 70 1.23 -9.63 -3.04
CA LYS A 70 0.38 -10.76 -3.44
C LYS A 70 -0.64 -10.32 -4.50
N GLY A 71 -0.64 -11.01 -5.64
CA GLY A 71 -1.58 -10.77 -6.74
C GLY A 71 -1.26 -9.54 -7.59
N THR A 72 -0.11 -8.87 -7.40
CA THR A 72 0.36 -7.75 -8.22
C THR A 72 1.86 -7.88 -8.52
N LEU A 73 2.28 -7.33 -9.66
CA LEU A 73 3.69 -7.22 -10.07
C LEU A 73 4.25 -5.81 -9.78
N PHE A 74 3.45 -4.93 -9.18
CA PHE A 74 3.82 -3.53 -8.97
C PHE A 74 5.17 -3.37 -8.23
N PRO A 75 5.45 -4.05 -7.09
CA PRO A 75 6.72 -3.83 -6.39
C PRO A 75 7.95 -4.13 -7.25
N MET A 76 7.90 -5.24 -8.00
CA MET A 76 8.96 -5.65 -8.90
C MET A 76 9.14 -4.65 -10.06
N ARG A 77 8.03 -4.21 -10.68
CA ARG A 77 8.07 -3.24 -11.78
C ARG A 77 8.56 -1.87 -11.32
N ALA A 78 8.07 -1.38 -10.20
CA ALA A 78 8.52 -0.13 -9.59
C ALA A 78 10.01 -0.19 -9.21
N GLY A 79 10.47 -1.30 -8.64
CA GLY A 79 11.88 -1.56 -8.37
C GLY A 79 12.72 -1.50 -9.65
N ARG A 80 12.25 -2.14 -10.73
CA ARG A 80 12.93 -2.10 -12.03
C ARG A 80 13.02 -0.69 -12.61
N LEU A 81 11.97 0.10 -12.54
CA LEU A 81 11.99 1.51 -12.96
C LEU A 81 13.04 2.31 -12.19
N TYR A 82 13.16 2.08 -10.89
CA TYR A 82 14.16 2.76 -10.07
C TYR A 82 15.60 2.32 -10.42
N GLU A 83 15.83 1.05 -10.72
CA GLU A 83 17.12 0.57 -11.21
C GLU A 83 17.52 1.22 -12.53
N LEU A 84 16.59 1.30 -13.51
CA LEU A 84 16.83 1.98 -14.78
C LEU A 84 17.16 3.47 -14.56
N TYR A 85 16.39 4.14 -13.69
CA TYR A 85 16.63 5.54 -13.34
C TYR A 85 18.03 5.76 -12.73
N ARG A 86 18.50 4.83 -11.92
CA ARG A 86 19.84 4.93 -11.30
C ARG A 86 20.97 4.66 -12.29
N SER A 87 20.74 3.81 -13.27
CA SER A 87 21.78 3.28 -14.16
C SER A 87 21.94 4.07 -15.45
N TYR A 88 20.94 4.86 -15.84
CA TYR A 88 20.92 5.57 -17.13
C TYR A 88 20.52 7.03 -16.97
N ASP A 89 21.07 7.88 -17.85
CA ASP A 89 20.84 9.33 -17.79
C ASP A 89 19.56 9.80 -18.51
N GLY A 90 18.85 8.88 -19.16
CA GLY A 90 17.59 9.18 -19.86
C GLY A 90 17.03 7.93 -20.55
N ILE A 91 15.80 8.03 -21.05
CA ILE A 91 15.13 6.95 -21.79
C ILE A 91 15.92 6.59 -23.08
N GLU A 92 16.51 7.60 -23.71
CA GLU A 92 17.28 7.47 -24.94
C GLU A 92 18.61 6.70 -24.74
N ALA A 93 19.11 6.68 -23.51
CA ALA A 93 20.31 5.94 -23.12
C ALA A 93 20.03 4.47 -22.78
N LEU A 94 18.77 4.06 -22.74
CA LEU A 94 18.40 2.66 -22.46
C LEU A 94 18.81 1.76 -23.63
N PRO A 95 19.41 0.58 -23.37
CA PRO A 95 19.55 -0.46 -24.38
C PRO A 95 18.20 -0.81 -25.00
N GLU A 96 18.17 -1.09 -26.30
CA GLU A 96 16.92 -1.39 -27.04
C GLU A 96 16.06 -2.46 -26.32
N ARG A 97 16.70 -3.53 -25.86
CA ARG A 97 16.01 -4.59 -25.10
C ARG A 97 15.30 -4.08 -23.83
N GLU A 98 15.88 -3.13 -23.13
CA GLU A 98 15.29 -2.55 -21.92
C GLU A 98 14.16 -1.59 -22.26
N ARG A 99 14.29 -0.83 -23.34
CA ARG A 99 13.25 0.05 -23.84
C ARG A 99 12.02 -0.73 -24.29
N VAL A 100 12.20 -1.80 -25.06
CA VAL A 100 11.10 -2.69 -25.48
C VAL A 100 10.39 -3.29 -24.26
N ARG A 101 11.14 -3.78 -23.27
CA ARG A 101 10.55 -4.31 -22.04
C ARG A 101 9.77 -3.26 -21.25
N LEU A 102 10.31 -2.05 -21.17
CA LEU A 102 9.64 -0.93 -20.51
C LEU A 102 8.28 -0.66 -21.17
N GLU A 103 8.26 -0.52 -22.50
CA GLU A 103 7.06 -0.21 -23.27
C GLU A 103 6.03 -1.35 -23.25
N GLU A 104 6.46 -2.60 -23.49
CA GLU A 104 5.54 -3.74 -23.59
C GLU A 104 5.04 -4.26 -22.23
N GLN A 105 5.92 -4.36 -21.25
CA GLN A 105 5.61 -5.07 -20.00
C GLN A 105 5.18 -4.14 -18.86
N ILE A 106 5.68 -2.90 -18.82
CA ILE A 106 5.41 -1.97 -17.73
C ILE A 106 4.41 -0.89 -18.17
N LEU A 107 4.79 -0.07 -19.14
CA LEU A 107 3.93 1.01 -19.62
C LEU A 107 2.73 0.47 -20.41
N ARG A 108 2.92 -0.61 -21.16
CA ARG A 108 1.99 -1.23 -22.12
C ARG A 108 1.55 -0.25 -23.22
N ARG A 109 2.43 0.69 -23.50
CA ARG A 109 2.30 1.73 -24.53
C ARG A 109 3.67 2.29 -24.89
N PRO A 110 3.83 2.88 -26.08
CA PRO A 110 5.04 3.60 -26.44
C PRO A 110 5.35 4.72 -25.44
N VAL A 111 6.64 4.92 -25.16
CA VAL A 111 7.10 6.02 -24.29
C VAL A 111 6.60 7.38 -24.78
N ALA A 112 6.51 7.61 -26.10
CA ALA A 112 6.03 8.85 -26.67
C ALA A 112 4.59 9.18 -26.23
N GLU A 113 3.67 8.21 -26.28
CA GLU A 113 2.29 8.38 -25.85
C GLU A 113 2.16 8.69 -24.35
N VAL A 114 2.96 8.00 -23.53
CA VAL A 114 3.01 8.28 -22.09
C VAL A 114 3.55 9.68 -21.83
N TRP A 115 4.55 10.11 -22.59
CA TRP A 115 5.10 11.46 -22.47
C TRP A 115 4.08 12.53 -22.81
N ASP A 116 3.25 12.33 -23.83
CA ASP A 116 2.18 13.26 -24.19
C ASP A 116 1.15 13.43 -23.04
N GLU A 117 0.85 12.35 -22.30
CA GLU A 117 -0.01 12.44 -21.11
C GLU A 117 0.67 13.20 -19.97
N VAL A 118 1.94 12.91 -19.72
CA VAL A 118 2.75 13.63 -18.72
C VAL A 118 2.77 15.12 -19.03
N GLN A 119 3.00 15.49 -20.29
CA GLN A 119 2.99 16.89 -20.71
C GLN A 119 1.62 17.55 -20.47
N ARG A 120 0.52 16.92 -20.90
CA ARG A 120 -0.83 17.44 -20.67
C ARG A 120 -1.15 17.62 -19.19
N TYR A 121 -0.72 16.69 -18.35
CA TYR A 121 -0.91 16.78 -16.90
C TYR A 121 -0.16 17.95 -16.29
N PHE A 122 1.14 18.08 -16.56
CA PHE A 122 1.99 19.10 -15.96
C PHE A 122 1.78 20.49 -16.57
N THR A 123 1.38 20.62 -17.83
CA THR A 123 0.98 21.92 -18.42
C THR A 123 -0.09 22.62 -17.59
N ARG A 124 -1.02 21.86 -17.01
CA ARG A 124 -2.12 22.40 -16.19
C ARG A 124 -1.76 22.56 -14.71
N ARG A 125 -0.88 21.72 -14.20
CA ARG A 125 -0.64 21.60 -12.76
C ARG A 125 0.66 22.26 -12.29
N ASP A 126 1.75 22.09 -13.03
CA ASP A 126 3.08 22.62 -12.69
C ASP A 126 3.95 22.68 -13.96
N PRO A 127 3.80 23.70 -14.81
CA PRO A 127 4.58 23.85 -16.06
C PRO A 127 6.10 23.84 -15.84
N ALA A 128 6.57 24.32 -14.68
CA ALA A 128 7.99 24.35 -14.35
C ALA A 128 8.64 22.94 -14.32
N GLN A 129 7.86 21.87 -14.12
CA GLN A 129 8.37 20.50 -14.24
C GLN A 129 8.75 20.18 -15.69
N LEU A 130 7.98 20.66 -16.67
CA LEU A 130 8.26 20.41 -18.09
C LEU A 130 9.48 21.19 -18.55
N GLU A 131 9.65 22.44 -18.10
CA GLU A 131 10.84 23.25 -18.39
C GLU A 131 12.10 22.55 -17.87
N ARG A 132 12.06 22.05 -16.63
CA ARG A 132 13.18 21.29 -16.05
C ARG A 132 13.43 19.96 -16.75
N ALA A 133 12.38 19.29 -17.24
CA ALA A 133 12.48 18.02 -17.97
C ALA A 133 13.01 18.22 -19.39
N SER A 134 12.75 19.36 -20.04
CA SER A 134 13.31 19.71 -21.35
C SER A 134 14.82 19.92 -21.30
N ALA A 135 15.34 20.43 -20.18
CA ALA A 135 16.76 20.63 -19.95
C ALA A 135 17.51 19.39 -19.44
N SER A 136 16.79 18.32 -19.05
CA SER A 136 17.41 17.14 -18.44
C SER A 136 16.69 15.84 -18.83
N PRO A 137 17.32 14.99 -19.70
CA PRO A 137 16.76 13.68 -20.05
C PRO A 137 16.47 12.80 -18.83
N ARG A 138 17.29 12.88 -17.79
CA ARG A 138 17.09 12.17 -16.53
C ARG A 138 15.82 12.61 -15.79
N ARG A 139 15.52 13.91 -15.75
CA ARG A 139 14.26 14.42 -15.19
C ARG A 139 13.05 14.00 -16.01
N ARG A 140 13.18 14.01 -17.34
CA ARG A 140 12.14 13.49 -18.24
C ARG A 140 11.84 12.03 -17.92
N MET A 141 12.87 11.18 -17.78
CA MET A 141 12.72 9.78 -17.39
C MET A 141 12.06 9.63 -16.02
N ALA A 142 12.44 10.43 -15.03
CA ALA A 142 11.81 10.42 -13.71
C ALA A 142 10.31 10.74 -13.78
N LEU A 143 9.89 11.75 -14.56
CA LEU A 143 8.47 12.08 -14.72
C LEU A 143 7.68 10.95 -15.39
N LEU A 144 8.25 10.28 -16.39
CA LEU A 144 7.65 9.10 -17.04
C LEU A 144 7.45 7.95 -16.03
N PHE A 145 8.43 7.67 -15.21
CA PHE A 145 8.36 6.59 -14.22
C PHE A 145 7.38 6.95 -13.08
N ARG A 146 7.39 8.19 -12.63
CA ARG A 146 6.42 8.71 -11.65
C ARG A 146 4.98 8.67 -12.17
N TRP A 147 4.79 8.88 -13.48
CA TRP A 147 3.47 8.68 -14.10
C TRP A 147 2.98 7.25 -13.88
N TYR A 148 3.80 6.21 -14.18
CA TYR A 148 3.43 4.83 -13.96
C TYR A 148 3.08 4.56 -12.48
N LEU A 149 3.93 5.01 -11.56
CA LEU A 149 3.70 4.82 -10.12
C LEU A 149 2.39 5.48 -9.66
N GLY A 150 2.11 6.70 -10.12
CA GLY A 150 0.86 7.40 -9.81
C GLY A 150 -0.36 6.71 -10.42
N MET A 151 -0.26 6.26 -11.68
CA MET A 151 -1.33 5.52 -12.36
C MET A 151 -1.58 4.16 -11.71
N ALA A 152 -0.55 3.47 -11.22
CA ALA A 152 -0.70 2.20 -10.51
C ALA A 152 -1.58 2.32 -9.26
N SER A 153 -1.46 3.41 -8.52
CA SER A 153 -2.37 3.74 -7.42
C SER A 153 -3.78 4.05 -7.92
N ARG A 154 -3.90 4.84 -8.98
CA ARG A 154 -5.20 5.19 -9.57
C ARG A 154 -5.94 3.95 -10.09
N TRP A 155 -5.27 3.04 -10.81
CA TRP A 155 -5.86 1.79 -11.29
C TRP A 155 -6.39 0.91 -10.15
N ALA A 156 -5.69 0.86 -9.03
CA ALA A 156 -6.16 0.15 -7.84
C ALA A 156 -7.42 0.80 -7.24
N VAL A 157 -7.50 2.13 -7.24
CA VAL A 157 -8.66 2.90 -6.74
C VAL A 157 -9.86 2.76 -7.67
N THR A 158 -9.67 2.86 -8.99
CA THR A 158 -10.76 2.76 -9.98
C THR A 158 -11.18 1.33 -10.29
N GLY A 159 -10.33 0.35 -9.98
CA GLY A 159 -10.59 -1.06 -10.28
C GLY A 159 -10.38 -1.43 -11.75
N GLU A 160 -9.38 -0.80 -12.41
CA GLU A 160 -9.04 -1.06 -13.81
C GLU A 160 -8.55 -2.51 -13.98
N GLU A 161 -9.43 -3.40 -14.48
CA GLU A 161 -9.20 -4.84 -14.47
C GLU A 161 -7.99 -5.24 -15.34
N GLU A 162 -7.81 -4.59 -16.51
CA GLU A 162 -6.66 -4.85 -17.38
C GLU A 162 -5.31 -4.50 -16.75
N ARG A 163 -5.33 -3.62 -15.75
CA ARG A 163 -4.16 -3.16 -14.99
C ARG A 163 -4.04 -3.76 -13.60
N LYS A 164 -4.80 -4.79 -13.27
CA LYS A 164 -4.81 -5.42 -11.95
C LYS A 164 -3.41 -5.88 -11.48
N ALA A 165 -2.62 -6.41 -12.41
CA ALA A 165 -1.23 -6.78 -12.15
C ALA A 165 -0.31 -5.58 -11.81
N ASP A 166 -0.76 -4.36 -12.10
CA ASP A 166 -0.03 -3.11 -11.84
C ASP A 166 -0.51 -2.38 -10.58
N TYR A 167 -1.49 -2.90 -9.85
CA TYR A 167 -2.07 -2.19 -8.71
C TYR A 167 -1.03 -1.89 -7.63
N GLN A 168 -0.89 -0.62 -7.32
CA GLN A 168 -0.22 -0.15 -6.11
C GLN A 168 -1.23 -0.05 -4.98
N ILE A 169 -1.18 -0.98 -4.05
CA ILE A 169 -2.06 -1.02 -2.88
C ILE A 169 -1.20 -0.85 -1.64
N TRP A 170 -1.36 0.27 -0.96
CA TRP A 170 -0.58 0.56 0.24
C TRP A 170 -1.08 -0.29 1.40
N CYS A 171 -0.23 -1.11 1.96
CA CYS A 171 -0.52 -1.81 3.20
C CYS A 171 0.77 -2.27 3.89
N GLY A 172 0.70 -2.36 5.21
CA GLY A 172 1.75 -2.96 6.03
C GLY A 172 1.37 -4.36 6.53
N PRO A 173 2.28 -5.04 7.25
CA PRO A 173 2.04 -6.37 7.85
C PRO A 173 0.82 -6.43 8.77
N ALA A 174 0.39 -5.28 9.31
CA ALA A 174 -0.81 -5.15 10.13
C ALA A 174 -2.09 -5.62 9.41
N MET A 175 -2.12 -5.57 8.05
CA MET A 175 -3.26 -6.09 7.28
C MET A 175 -3.39 -7.60 7.45
N GLY A 176 -2.28 -8.34 7.30
CA GLY A 176 -2.28 -9.78 7.50
C GLY A 176 -2.55 -10.19 8.95
N ALA A 177 -2.03 -9.43 9.91
CA ALA A 177 -2.33 -9.64 11.33
C ALA A 177 -3.83 -9.44 11.61
N PHE A 178 -4.43 -8.39 11.03
CA PHE A 178 -5.87 -8.15 11.11
C PHE A 178 -6.67 -9.31 10.50
N ASN A 179 -6.33 -9.73 9.28
CA ASN A 179 -7.01 -10.85 8.61
C ASN A 179 -6.93 -12.15 9.42
N THR A 180 -5.79 -12.42 10.06
CA THR A 180 -5.64 -13.58 10.94
C THR A 180 -6.52 -13.47 12.18
N TRP A 181 -6.60 -12.29 12.78
CA TRP A 181 -7.41 -12.07 13.98
C TRP A 181 -8.92 -12.21 13.72
N VAL A 182 -9.42 -11.68 12.59
CA VAL A 182 -10.86 -11.71 12.27
C VAL A 182 -11.34 -13.03 11.67
N ARG A 183 -10.45 -13.99 11.42
CA ARG A 183 -10.80 -15.30 10.87
C ARG A 183 -11.79 -16.04 11.76
N GLY A 184 -12.88 -16.54 11.16
CA GLY A 184 -13.97 -17.19 11.87
C GLY A 184 -14.94 -16.22 12.57
N SER A 185 -14.74 -14.90 12.46
CA SER A 185 -15.65 -13.88 12.96
C SER A 185 -16.53 -13.31 11.84
N HIS A 186 -17.52 -12.48 12.21
CA HIS A 186 -18.34 -11.75 11.25
C HIS A 186 -17.54 -10.75 10.39
N LEU A 187 -16.34 -10.34 10.81
CA LEU A 187 -15.46 -9.45 10.06
C LEU A 187 -14.52 -10.20 9.08
N GLU A 188 -14.64 -11.53 8.96
CA GLU A 188 -13.83 -12.27 8.00
C GLU A 188 -14.15 -11.84 6.56
N ARG A 189 -15.43 -11.64 6.24
CA ARG A 189 -15.87 -11.20 4.92
C ARG A 189 -15.64 -9.70 4.76
N VAL A 190 -15.11 -9.32 3.59
CA VAL A 190 -14.83 -7.91 3.25
C VAL A 190 -16.10 -7.05 3.29
N GLU A 191 -17.23 -7.62 2.86
CA GLU A 191 -18.51 -6.93 2.76
C GLU A 191 -19.05 -6.51 4.13
N ASP A 192 -18.65 -7.20 5.19
CA ASP A 192 -19.10 -6.97 6.56
C ASP A 192 -18.18 -6.01 7.33
N ARG A 193 -17.04 -5.63 6.75
CA ARG A 193 -16.04 -4.73 7.36
C ARG A 193 -16.49 -3.28 7.25
N ARG A 194 -17.21 -2.81 8.27
CA ARG A 194 -17.52 -1.38 8.46
C ARG A 194 -16.46 -0.72 9.31
N VAL A 195 -16.03 0.51 8.94
CA VAL A 195 -14.97 1.24 9.67
C VAL A 195 -15.30 1.37 11.16
N ALA A 196 -16.53 1.77 11.49
CA ALA A 196 -16.95 1.93 12.87
C ALA A 196 -16.93 0.61 13.64
N GLU A 197 -17.37 -0.50 13.01
CA GLU A 197 -17.36 -1.82 13.63
C GLU A 197 -15.93 -2.32 13.84
N VAL A 198 -15.07 -2.22 12.81
CA VAL A 198 -13.64 -2.60 12.91
C VAL A 198 -12.95 -1.82 14.02
N ALA A 199 -13.16 -0.49 14.08
CA ALA A 199 -12.59 0.35 15.13
C ALA A 199 -13.13 -0.03 16.52
N GLY A 200 -14.46 -0.24 16.64
CA GLY A 200 -15.10 -0.65 17.87
C GLY A 200 -14.59 -1.98 18.40
N GLN A 201 -14.42 -2.98 17.52
CA GLN A 201 -13.90 -4.30 17.89
C GLN A 201 -12.44 -4.24 18.31
N LEU A 202 -11.59 -3.47 17.60
CA LEU A 202 -10.20 -3.26 18.00
C LEU A 202 -10.09 -2.62 19.39
N MET A 203 -10.94 -1.60 19.68
CA MET A 203 -10.92 -0.90 20.97
C MET A 203 -11.46 -1.76 22.12
N ARG A 204 -12.60 -2.46 21.92
CA ARG A 204 -13.14 -3.40 22.91
C ARG A 204 -12.15 -4.51 23.22
N GLY A 205 -11.53 -5.08 22.19
CA GLY A 205 -10.52 -6.12 22.36
C GLY A 205 -9.23 -5.61 23.02
N ALA A 206 -8.85 -4.36 22.77
CA ALA A 206 -7.71 -3.72 23.46
C ALA A 206 -8.01 -3.54 24.96
N ALA A 207 -9.17 -3.04 25.31
CA ALA A 207 -9.62 -2.90 26.71
C ALA A 207 -9.66 -4.26 27.42
N PHE A 208 -10.25 -5.28 26.77
CA PHE A 208 -10.25 -6.65 27.26
C PHE A 208 -8.83 -7.16 27.51
N THR A 209 -7.93 -7.03 26.52
CA THR A 209 -6.54 -7.49 26.63
C THR A 209 -5.82 -6.79 27.79
N SER A 210 -6.00 -5.49 27.92
CA SER A 210 -5.42 -4.71 29.04
C SER A 210 -5.93 -5.21 30.39
N ARG A 211 -7.24 -5.50 30.49
CA ARG A 211 -7.82 -6.02 31.74
C ARG A 211 -7.30 -7.40 32.08
N VAL A 212 -7.24 -8.31 31.11
CA VAL A 212 -6.66 -9.67 31.30
C VAL A 212 -5.22 -9.54 31.80
N HIS A 213 -4.43 -8.66 31.23
CA HIS A 213 -3.05 -8.45 31.64
C HIS A 213 -2.95 -7.91 33.09
N GLN A 214 -3.78 -6.94 33.45
CA GLN A 214 -3.84 -6.41 34.82
C GLN A 214 -4.20 -7.51 35.85
N LEU A 215 -5.17 -8.36 35.54
CA LEU A 215 -5.57 -9.47 36.40
C LEU A 215 -4.45 -10.48 36.56
N ALA A 216 -3.75 -10.81 35.49
CA ALA A 216 -2.58 -11.72 35.53
C ALA A 216 -1.46 -11.14 36.39
N LEU A 217 -1.14 -9.84 36.28
CA LEU A 217 -0.16 -9.16 37.13
C LEU A 217 -0.59 -9.13 38.62
N ALA A 218 -1.89 -9.09 38.89
CA ALA A 218 -2.43 -9.18 40.26
C ALA A 218 -2.50 -10.64 40.79
N GLY A 219 -1.94 -11.62 40.04
CA GLY A 219 -1.89 -13.01 40.47
C GLY A 219 -3.16 -13.83 40.20
N VAL A 220 -4.16 -13.26 39.49
CA VAL A 220 -5.39 -13.96 39.13
C VAL A 220 -5.13 -14.95 38.01
N ARG A 221 -5.43 -16.24 38.24
CA ARG A 221 -5.34 -17.27 37.19
C ARG A 221 -6.63 -17.29 36.38
N LEU A 222 -6.51 -16.99 35.09
CA LEU A 222 -7.63 -17.05 34.15
C LEU A 222 -7.53 -18.32 33.29
N PRO A 223 -8.67 -18.97 32.94
CA PRO A 223 -8.66 -20.06 31.99
C PRO A 223 -8.24 -19.56 30.60
N ALA A 224 -7.59 -20.42 29.81
CA ALA A 224 -7.11 -20.05 28.48
C ALA A 224 -8.23 -19.50 27.57
N SER A 225 -9.44 -20.05 27.66
CA SER A 225 -10.63 -19.57 26.93
C SER A 225 -11.07 -18.14 27.30
N GLY A 226 -10.68 -17.65 28.48
CA GLY A 226 -10.99 -16.31 28.98
C GLY A 226 -9.89 -15.26 28.72
N THR A 227 -8.84 -15.60 27.96
CA THR A 227 -7.70 -14.72 27.75
C THR A 227 -7.57 -14.17 26.33
N GLU A 228 -8.42 -14.61 25.41
CA GLU A 228 -8.44 -14.16 24.02
C GLU A 228 -9.78 -13.47 23.68
N TYR A 229 -9.68 -12.29 23.09
CA TYR A 229 -10.79 -11.57 22.50
C TYR A 229 -10.93 -11.97 21.01
N ARG A 230 -12.09 -12.51 20.65
CA ARG A 230 -12.45 -12.91 19.28
C ARG A 230 -13.76 -12.30 18.84
#